data_a99a94dbf4ebd0fd507cd81838257a54
#
_entry.id   a99a94dbf4ebd0fd507cd81838257a54
#
_cell.length_a   1.000
_cell.length_b   1.000
_cell.length_c   1.000
_cell.angle_alpha   90.00
_cell.angle_beta   90.00
_cell.angle_gamma   90.00
#
_symmetry.space_group_name_H-M   'P 1'
#
loop_
_entity.id
_entity.type
_entity.pdbx_description
1 polymer ?
#
loop_
_entity_poly.entity_id
_entity_poly.type
_entity_poly.pdbx_seq_one_letter_code
_entity_poly.pdbx_strand_id
1 'polypeptide(L)'
;EAYQVLCDPEKRSRYDRFGRVDAQGGFSDFGFGGLGDIFESFWDGFGTMFGQTAQRAAQKGDSLQSHLTLSFEEAVFGCTKEVEIQRIEFCPSCRGTGSAPGTNPETCPDCRGTGQVRRVQQSIFGRYTSMTTCPRCRGGGMIISNPCPQCQGKGLVKAKRKITVTVPPGVDDGYRLRLDGEGSVGINGGPQGDLYVTLSVKSHGLFHRDGTDILYELPINFAQAALGDEVRVPSLDGKLDLKIPAGTQNGKTFRFKGKGIPDVGGRGKGDLLVKVVITTPQHLDKDQRHLFEELARVLPRTEPPADA
;
A
#
# COMPACT_ATOMS: atom_id res chain seq x y z
N GLU A 1 -30.83 -0.16 3.80
CA GLU A 1 -32.09 -0.29 3.00
C GLU A 1 -32.95 -1.43 3.51
N ALA A 2 -32.49 -2.69 3.59
CA ALA A 2 -33.28 -3.84 4.08
C ALA A 2 -33.86 -3.60 5.50
N TYR A 3 -33.10 -3.01 6.40
CA TYR A 3 -33.54 -2.70 7.75
C TYR A 3 -34.67 -1.64 7.79
N GLN A 4 -34.59 -0.60 6.92
CA GLN A 4 -35.63 0.44 6.82
C GLN A 4 -36.95 -0.05 6.22
N VAL A 5 -36.90 -1.13 5.45
CA VAL A 5 -38.08 -1.78 4.88
C VAL A 5 -38.70 -2.77 5.88
N LEU A 6 -37.89 -3.51 6.60
CA LEU A 6 -38.33 -4.55 7.55
C LEU A 6 -38.81 -4.02 8.90
N CYS A 7 -38.35 -2.82 9.32
CA CYS A 7 -38.76 -2.19 10.57
C CYS A 7 -40.12 -1.49 10.49
N ASP A 8 -40.65 -1.21 9.30
CA ASP A 8 -41.93 -0.55 9.10
C ASP A 8 -42.97 -1.59 8.66
N PRO A 9 -44.02 -1.88 9.47
CA PRO A 9 -44.98 -2.93 9.18
C PRO A 9 -45.78 -2.70 7.89
N GLU A 10 -45.97 -1.43 7.48
CA GLU A 10 -46.65 -1.11 6.20
C GLU A 10 -45.76 -1.37 4.98
N LYS A 11 -44.48 -1.01 5.07
CA LYS A 11 -43.50 -1.25 4.02
C LYS A 11 -43.19 -2.73 3.88
N ARG A 12 -43.15 -3.44 5.00
CA ARG A 12 -42.97 -4.90 5.02
C ARG A 12 -44.14 -5.61 4.35
N SER A 13 -45.40 -5.25 4.68
CA SER A 13 -46.57 -5.89 4.09
C SER A 13 -46.70 -5.61 2.58
N ARG A 14 -46.22 -4.47 2.10
CA ARG A 14 -46.13 -4.15 0.66
C ARG A 14 -45.02 -4.95 -0.04
N TYR A 15 -43.87 -5.08 0.61
CA TYR A 15 -42.78 -5.91 0.11
C TYR A 15 -43.16 -7.39 0.01
N ASP A 16 -43.84 -7.93 1.03
CA ASP A 16 -44.31 -9.32 1.06
C ASP A 16 -45.37 -9.63 0.00
N ARG A 17 -46.16 -8.60 -0.39
CA ARG A 17 -47.22 -8.78 -1.44
C ARG A 17 -46.71 -8.54 -2.87
N PHE A 18 -45.80 -7.58 -3.05
CA PHE A 18 -45.44 -7.09 -4.39
C PHE A 18 -43.96 -7.21 -4.72
N GLY A 19 -43.12 -7.65 -3.78
CA GLY A 19 -41.66 -7.79 -3.97
C GLY A 19 -40.95 -6.48 -4.24
N ARG A 20 -41.60 -5.32 -4.02
CA ARG A 20 -41.05 -3.97 -4.29
C ARG A 20 -41.60 -2.97 -3.28
N VAL A 21 -40.77 -2.02 -2.90
CA VAL A 21 -41.16 -0.84 -2.12
C VAL A 21 -41.20 0.33 -3.08
N ASP A 22 -42.32 0.55 -3.74
CA ASP A 22 -42.49 1.69 -4.63
C ASP A 22 -42.84 2.96 -3.86
N ALA A 23 -42.05 4.01 -4.09
CA ALA A 23 -42.42 5.37 -3.84
C ALA A 23 -43.27 5.86 -5.01
N GLN A 24 -44.52 6.11 -4.73
CA GLN A 24 -45.50 6.95 -5.40
C GLN A 24 -45.29 7.37 -6.87
N GLY A 25 -46.21 6.93 -7.72
CA GLY A 25 -46.70 7.76 -8.85
C GLY A 25 -46.31 7.32 -10.24
N GLY A 26 -47.09 6.43 -10.85
CA GLY A 26 -47.51 6.50 -12.26
C GLY A 26 -46.42 6.22 -13.31
N PHE A 27 -46.35 4.99 -13.74
CA PHE A 27 -46.32 4.61 -15.15
C PHE A 27 -46.40 3.09 -15.23
N SER A 28 -47.58 2.57 -15.43
CA SER A 28 -47.79 1.19 -15.81
C SER A 28 -47.52 1.06 -17.32
N ASP A 29 -46.96 -0.10 -17.61
CA ASP A 29 -46.89 -0.69 -18.95
C ASP A 29 -45.60 -0.41 -19.76
N PHE A 30 -44.60 -1.25 -19.53
CA PHE A 30 -43.88 -1.94 -20.61
C PHE A 30 -43.02 -3.04 -19.98
N GLY A 31 -43.35 -4.28 -20.26
CA GLY A 31 -42.61 -5.48 -19.83
C GLY A 31 -41.28 -5.63 -20.55
N PHE A 32 -40.42 -6.37 -19.90
CA PHE A 32 -39.31 -7.18 -20.37
C PHE A 32 -37.97 -6.91 -19.73
N GLY A 33 -37.46 -7.92 -19.09
CA GLY A 33 -36.14 -8.38 -18.71
C GLY A 33 -34.90 -7.51 -18.93
N GLY A 34 -34.16 -7.19 -17.85
CA GLY A 34 -32.82 -6.63 -17.93
C GLY A 34 -32.58 -5.47 -16.96
N LEU A 35 -32.58 -5.71 -15.63
CA LEU A 35 -32.62 -4.65 -14.60
C LEU A 35 -31.26 -4.19 -14.08
N GLY A 36 -30.14 -4.59 -14.70
CA GLY A 36 -28.79 -4.16 -14.28
C GLY A 36 -28.33 -2.83 -14.89
N ASP A 37 -28.57 -2.65 -16.19
CA ASP A 37 -28.01 -1.52 -16.95
C ASP A 37 -28.86 -0.23 -16.92
N ILE A 38 -30.12 -0.31 -16.50
CA ILE A 38 -31.03 0.83 -16.49
C ILE A 38 -30.80 1.75 -15.28
N PHE A 39 -30.29 1.20 -14.18
CA PHE A 39 -30.07 2.01 -12.98
C PHE A 39 -28.85 2.93 -13.11
N GLU A 40 -27.81 2.48 -13.76
CA GLU A 40 -26.62 3.30 -14.06
C GLU A 40 -26.93 4.39 -15.09
N SER A 41 -27.69 4.06 -16.13
CA SER A 41 -28.15 5.02 -17.16
C SER A 41 -29.17 6.05 -16.63
N PHE A 42 -29.96 5.69 -15.60
CA PHE A 42 -30.92 6.65 -14.99
C PHE A 42 -30.24 7.68 -14.10
N TRP A 43 -29.16 7.27 -13.37
CA TRP A 43 -28.42 8.19 -12.51
C TRP A 43 -27.55 9.16 -13.31
N ASP A 44 -27.02 8.71 -14.43
CA ASP A 44 -26.25 9.53 -15.38
C ASP A 44 -27.18 10.51 -16.15
N GLY A 45 -28.42 10.09 -16.48
CA GLY A 45 -29.42 10.92 -17.15
C GLY A 45 -30.12 11.96 -16.25
N PHE A 46 -30.28 11.68 -14.96
CA PHE A 46 -30.92 12.59 -14.03
C PHE A 46 -30.02 13.75 -13.59
N GLY A 47 -28.71 13.52 -13.57
CA GLY A 47 -27.69 14.57 -13.31
C GLY A 47 -27.58 15.60 -14.42
N THR A 48 -27.96 15.26 -15.65
CA THR A 48 -27.88 16.17 -16.81
C THR A 48 -29.12 17.05 -17.00
N MET A 49 -30.24 16.76 -16.33
CA MET A 49 -31.51 17.51 -16.52
C MET A 49 -31.66 18.74 -15.60
N PHE A 50 -30.90 18.79 -14.51
CA PHE A 50 -30.77 20.00 -13.71
C PHE A 50 -29.53 20.75 -14.17
N GLY A 51 -29.74 21.72 -15.07
CA GLY A 51 -28.73 22.56 -15.70
C GLY A 51 -27.74 23.24 -14.74
N GLN A 52 -26.82 22.46 -14.22
CA GLN A 52 -25.56 22.97 -13.65
C GLN A 52 -24.57 23.09 -14.80
N THR A 53 -24.20 24.33 -15.11
CA THR A 53 -22.95 24.61 -15.83
C THR A 53 -21.91 23.65 -15.31
N ALA A 54 -21.47 22.72 -16.17
CA ALA A 54 -20.40 21.79 -15.83
C ALA A 54 -19.11 22.59 -15.61
N GLN A 55 -19.00 23.25 -14.45
CA GLN A 55 -17.71 23.66 -13.92
C GLN A 55 -16.92 22.37 -13.82
N ARG A 56 -15.81 22.30 -14.55
CA ARG A 56 -14.89 21.18 -14.47
C ARG A 56 -14.59 20.92 -13.01
N ALA A 57 -15.16 19.86 -12.45
CA ALA A 57 -14.97 19.50 -11.07
C ALA A 57 -13.46 19.37 -10.80
N ALA A 58 -13.01 19.91 -9.67
CA ALA A 58 -11.66 19.72 -9.20
C ALA A 58 -11.39 18.23 -9.03
N GLN A 59 -10.39 17.71 -9.72
CA GLN A 59 -10.04 16.30 -9.66
C GLN A 59 -8.72 16.13 -8.93
N LYS A 60 -8.69 15.22 -7.94
CA LYS A 60 -7.46 14.85 -7.24
C LYS A 60 -6.49 14.22 -8.25
N GLY A 61 -5.22 14.55 -8.12
CA GLY A 61 -4.15 13.95 -8.93
C GLY A 61 -3.98 12.46 -8.64
N ASP A 62 -3.35 11.77 -9.58
CA ASP A 62 -3.07 10.34 -9.47
C ASP A 62 -2.17 10.06 -8.27
N SER A 63 -2.54 9.06 -7.47
CA SER A 63 -1.66 8.53 -6.44
C SER A 63 -0.65 7.59 -7.06
N LEU A 64 0.58 7.63 -6.55
CA LEU A 64 1.71 6.87 -7.06
C LEU A 64 2.08 5.74 -6.09
N GLN A 65 2.70 4.70 -6.61
CA GLN A 65 3.27 3.61 -5.83
C GLN A 65 4.76 3.48 -6.12
N SER A 66 5.52 3.21 -5.07
CA SER A 66 6.96 2.93 -5.16
C SER A 66 7.34 1.82 -4.20
N HIS A 67 8.49 1.20 -4.42
CA HIS A 67 9.04 0.18 -3.55
C HIS A 67 10.38 0.63 -3.01
N LEU A 68 10.60 0.38 -1.72
CA LEU A 68 11.85 0.68 -1.04
C LEU A 68 12.36 -0.58 -0.34
N THR A 69 13.56 -1.00 -0.72
CA THR A 69 14.22 -2.15 -0.09
C THR A 69 15.09 -1.69 1.07
N LEU A 70 14.90 -2.34 2.21
CA LEU A 70 15.62 -2.09 3.46
C LEU A 70 16.47 -3.28 3.83
N SER A 71 17.59 -3.05 4.53
CA SER A 71 18.25 -4.11 5.29
C SER A 71 17.44 -4.43 6.55
N PHE A 72 17.76 -5.55 7.20
CA PHE A 72 17.11 -5.93 8.45
C PHE A 72 17.32 -4.88 9.55
N GLU A 73 18.52 -4.38 9.68
CA GLU A 73 18.89 -3.36 10.68
C GLU A 73 18.16 -2.02 10.42
N GLU A 74 18.07 -1.63 9.15
CA GLU A 74 17.33 -0.41 8.76
C GLU A 74 15.84 -0.51 9.11
N ALA A 75 15.26 -1.71 8.96
CA ALA A 75 13.87 -1.93 9.33
C ALA A 75 13.67 -1.95 10.86
N VAL A 76 14.66 -2.46 11.61
CA VAL A 76 14.62 -2.53 13.08
C VAL A 76 14.80 -1.16 13.72
N PHE A 77 15.83 -0.42 13.30
CA PHE A 77 16.19 0.86 13.94
C PHE A 77 15.50 2.07 13.31
N GLY A 78 14.88 1.88 12.14
CA GLY A 78 14.39 2.97 11.31
C GLY A 78 15.53 3.64 10.55
N CYS A 79 15.17 4.30 9.47
CA CYS A 79 16.13 5.02 8.63
C CYS A 79 15.43 6.11 7.83
N THR A 80 16.25 6.99 7.25
CA THR A 80 15.78 7.98 6.28
C THR A 80 16.44 7.69 4.95
N LYS A 81 15.63 7.46 3.91
CA LYS A 81 16.10 7.15 2.54
C LYS A 81 15.43 8.02 1.50
N GLU A 82 16.14 8.26 0.41
CA GLU A 82 15.58 8.95 -0.76
C GLU A 82 15.02 7.92 -1.75
N VAL A 83 13.82 8.19 -2.22
CA VAL A 83 13.17 7.42 -3.29
C VAL A 83 12.99 8.32 -4.50
N GLU A 84 13.46 7.87 -5.65
CA GLU A 84 13.22 8.57 -6.92
C GLU A 84 11.88 8.11 -7.52
N ILE A 85 11.01 9.08 -7.73
CA ILE A 85 9.70 8.84 -8.36
C ILE A 85 9.57 9.70 -9.62
N GLN A 86 8.70 9.26 -10.51
CA GLN A 86 8.29 10.05 -11.67
C GLN A 86 6.83 10.44 -11.50
N ARG A 87 6.57 11.75 -11.42
CA ARG A 87 5.21 12.29 -11.26
C ARG A 87 4.90 13.36 -12.29
N ILE A 88 3.63 13.63 -12.47
CA ILE A 88 3.15 14.72 -13.29
C ILE A 88 3.13 15.98 -12.43
N GLU A 89 3.78 17.04 -12.91
CA GLU A 89 3.83 18.35 -12.26
C GLU A 89 3.38 19.45 -13.23
N PHE A 90 3.02 20.60 -12.70
CA PHE A 90 2.82 21.77 -13.54
C PHE A 90 4.13 22.14 -14.24
N CYS A 91 4.01 22.47 -15.52
CA CYS A 91 5.16 22.89 -16.31
C CYS A 91 5.80 24.14 -15.67
N PRO A 92 7.09 24.14 -15.32
CA PRO A 92 7.73 25.26 -14.67
C PRO A 92 7.77 26.53 -15.52
N SER A 93 7.83 26.39 -16.85
CA SER A 93 7.88 27.52 -17.78
C SER A 93 6.55 28.25 -17.89
N CYS A 94 5.42 27.54 -17.96
CA CYS A 94 4.11 28.16 -18.11
C CYS A 94 3.24 28.08 -16.86
N ARG A 95 3.70 27.41 -15.79
CA ARG A 95 2.97 27.25 -14.51
C ARG A 95 1.56 26.68 -14.67
N GLY A 96 1.40 25.76 -15.64
CA GLY A 96 0.12 25.10 -15.88
C GLY A 96 -0.76 25.75 -16.94
N THR A 97 -0.45 26.96 -17.45
CA THR A 97 -1.29 27.65 -18.44
C THR A 97 -1.25 27.01 -19.83
N GLY A 98 -0.17 26.31 -20.16
CA GLY A 98 0.06 25.76 -21.49
C GLY A 98 0.54 26.79 -22.52
N SER A 99 0.51 28.10 -22.22
CA SER A 99 0.93 29.17 -23.12
C SER A 99 2.44 29.46 -22.99
N ALA A 100 3.05 29.96 -24.03
CA ALA A 100 4.44 30.41 -23.98
C ALA A 100 4.63 31.50 -22.92
N PRO A 101 5.82 31.58 -22.27
CA PRO A 101 6.09 32.63 -21.30
C PRO A 101 5.82 34.03 -21.88
N GLY A 102 5.13 34.87 -21.13
CA GLY A 102 4.71 36.22 -21.55
C GLY A 102 3.43 36.28 -22.40
N THR A 103 2.80 35.12 -22.69
CA THR A 103 1.51 35.07 -23.38
C THR A 103 0.46 34.41 -22.48
N ASN A 104 -0.79 34.89 -22.58
CA ASN A 104 -1.89 34.32 -21.85
C ASN A 104 -2.84 33.56 -22.79
N PRO A 105 -3.53 32.52 -22.30
CA PRO A 105 -4.61 31.88 -23.04
C PRO A 105 -5.73 32.89 -23.31
N GLU A 106 -6.26 32.90 -24.53
CA GLU A 106 -7.37 33.77 -24.93
C GLU A 106 -8.69 33.06 -24.71
N THR A 107 -9.74 33.81 -24.29
CA THR A 107 -11.10 33.27 -24.18
C THR A 107 -11.58 32.83 -25.55
N CYS A 108 -12.10 31.61 -25.67
CA CYS A 108 -12.61 31.10 -26.95
C CYS A 108 -13.81 31.98 -27.43
N PRO A 109 -13.75 32.61 -28.61
CA PRO A 109 -14.81 33.47 -29.09
C PRO A 109 -16.14 32.73 -29.38
N ASP A 110 -16.05 31.45 -29.76
CA ASP A 110 -17.22 30.66 -30.16
C ASP A 110 -18.08 30.26 -28.95
N CYS A 111 -17.45 29.88 -27.84
CA CYS A 111 -18.17 29.48 -26.61
C CYS A 111 -18.05 30.51 -25.48
N ARG A 112 -17.31 31.59 -25.65
CA ARG A 112 -17.11 32.67 -24.66
C ARG A 112 -16.69 32.13 -23.29
N GLY A 113 -15.80 31.14 -23.30
CA GLY A 113 -15.24 30.54 -22.07
C GLY A 113 -16.03 29.35 -21.54
N THR A 114 -17.24 29.06 -22.01
CA THR A 114 -18.07 27.97 -21.47
C THR A 114 -17.61 26.57 -21.85
N GLY A 115 -16.79 26.43 -22.90
CA GLY A 115 -16.35 25.14 -23.42
C GLY A 115 -17.41 24.38 -24.19
N GLN A 116 -18.65 24.84 -24.20
CA GLN A 116 -19.78 24.22 -24.87
C GLN A 116 -20.48 25.20 -25.80
N VAL A 117 -21.05 24.70 -26.88
CA VAL A 117 -21.88 25.50 -27.82
C VAL A 117 -23.27 24.88 -27.94
N ARG A 118 -24.26 25.77 -28.03
CA ARG A 118 -25.62 25.35 -28.22
C ARG A 118 -25.87 25.12 -29.70
N ARG A 119 -26.26 23.89 -30.07
CA ARG A 119 -26.70 23.56 -31.42
C ARG A 119 -28.19 23.35 -31.42
N VAL A 120 -28.88 24.07 -32.31
CA VAL A 120 -30.31 23.89 -32.59
C VAL A 120 -30.41 22.97 -33.79
N GLN A 121 -31.02 21.81 -33.60
CA GLN A 121 -31.29 20.86 -34.69
C GLN A 121 -32.81 20.87 -34.96
N GLN A 122 -33.15 20.91 -36.22
CA GLN A 122 -34.54 20.86 -36.66
C GLN A 122 -34.79 19.42 -37.13
N SER A 123 -35.74 18.76 -36.48
CA SER A 123 -36.20 17.41 -36.81
C SER A 123 -37.64 17.51 -37.30
N ILE A 124 -38.13 16.43 -37.92
CA ILE A 124 -39.56 16.30 -38.31
C ILE A 124 -40.51 16.39 -37.12
N PHE A 125 -40.00 16.19 -35.91
CA PHE A 125 -40.76 16.29 -34.64
C PHE A 125 -40.60 17.64 -33.91
N GLY A 126 -39.90 18.61 -34.50
CA GLY A 126 -39.71 19.93 -33.90
C GLY A 126 -38.24 20.36 -33.78
N ARG A 127 -38.04 21.55 -33.20
CA ARG A 127 -36.73 22.10 -32.88
C ARG A 127 -36.27 21.61 -31.52
N TYR A 128 -35.17 20.90 -31.44
CA TYR A 128 -34.54 20.61 -30.18
C TYR A 128 -33.15 21.25 -30.09
N THR A 129 -32.78 21.59 -28.86
CA THR A 129 -31.52 22.23 -28.57
C THR A 129 -30.65 21.25 -27.81
N SER A 130 -29.44 20.98 -28.33
CA SER A 130 -28.43 20.17 -27.66
C SER A 130 -27.20 21.01 -27.31
N MET A 131 -26.64 20.78 -26.16
CA MET A 131 -25.34 21.32 -25.77
C MET A 131 -24.26 20.36 -26.27
N THR A 132 -23.32 20.85 -27.05
CA THR A 132 -22.21 20.06 -27.60
C THR A 132 -20.87 20.69 -27.22
N THR A 133 -19.84 19.88 -27.07
CA THR A 133 -18.48 20.38 -26.82
C THR A 133 -18.07 21.36 -27.94
N CYS A 134 -17.55 22.53 -27.58
CA CYS A 134 -17.07 23.50 -28.54
C CYS A 134 -15.97 22.92 -29.43
N PRO A 135 -16.15 22.86 -30.75
CA PRO A 135 -15.16 22.25 -31.65
C PRO A 135 -13.83 23.01 -31.69
N ARG A 136 -13.87 24.33 -31.46
CA ARG A 136 -12.69 25.20 -31.55
C ARG A 136 -11.78 25.04 -30.36
N CYS A 137 -12.29 25.11 -29.13
CA CYS A 137 -11.49 24.94 -27.91
C CYS A 137 -11.53 23.51 -27.33
N ARG A 138 -12.28 22.59 -27.97
CA ARG A 138 -12.44 21.19 -27.52
C ARG A 138 -12.82 21.05 -26.05
N GLY A 139 -13.72 21.92 -25.61
CA GLY A 139 -14.17 21.97 -24.21
C GLY A 139 -13.26 22.79 -23.29
N GLY A 140 -12.12 23.32 -23.75
CA GLY A 140 -11.15 24.08 -22.95
C GLY A 140 -11.68 25.43 -22.45
N GLY A 141 -12.62 26.04 -23.18
CA GLY A 141 -13.07 27.41 -22.92
C GLY A 141 -12.05 28.47 -23.33
N MET A 142 -10.79 28.11 -23.45
CA MET A 142 -9.68 28.98 -23.84
C MET A 142 -8.94 28.43 -25.06
N ILE A 143 -8.27 29.31 -25.79
CA ILE A 143 -7.42 28.97 -26.94
C ILE A 143 -6.01 29.41 -26.63
N ILE A 144 -5.05 28.52 -26.89
CA ILE A 144 -3.62 28.79 -26.75
C ILE A 144 -3.10 29.10 -28.15
N SER A 145 -2.88 30.39 -28.44
CA SER A 145 -2.33 30.83 -29.72
C SER A 145 -0.83 30.49 -29.84
N ASN A 146 -0.09 30.63 -28.75
CA ASN A 146 1.33 30.31 -28.67
C ASN A 146 1.57 29.22 -27.62
N PRO A 147 1.71 27.95 -28.02
CA PRO A 147 1.91 26.87 -27.05
C PRO A 147 3.30 26.94 -26.40
N CYS A 148 3.35 26.64 -25.12
CA CYS A 148 4.60 26.54 -24.36
C CYS A 148 5.54 25.49 -24.98
N PRO A 149 6.80 25.83 -25.32
CA PRO A 149 7.72 24.89 -25.96
C PRO A 149 8.04 23.66 -25.12
N GLN A 150 8.04 23.79 -23.79
CA GLN A 150 8.39 22.70 -22.87
C GLN A 150 7.26 21.67 -22.73
N CYS A 151 6.01 22.09 -22.57
CA CYS A 151 4.86 21.19 -22.39
C CYS A 151 3.99 21.05 -23.65
N GLN A 152 4.29 21.76 -24.72
CA GLN A 152 3.54 21.74 -25.98
C GLN A 152 2.05 22.00 -25.81
N GLY A 153 1.71 22.99 -24.98
CA GLY A 153 0.33 23.37 -24.71
C GLY A 153 -0.39 22.56 -23.63
N LYS A 154 0.21 21.48 -23.10
CA LYS A 154 -0.45 20.61 -22.10
C LYS A 154 -0.50 21.22 -20.70
N GLY A 155 0.37 22.18 -20.38
CA GLY A 155 0.48 22.75 -19.04
C GLY A 155 1.15 21.84 -18.01
N LEU A 156 1.32 20.55 -18.31
CA LEU A 156 1.82 19.51 -17.43
C LEU A 156 3.06 18.85 -18.03
N VAL A 157 3.99 18.42 -17.16
CA VAL A 157 5.22 17.71 -17.56
C VAL A 157 5.46 16.54 -16.61
N LYS A 158 6.09 15.49 -17.12
CA LYS A 158 6.61 14.40 -16.26
C LYS A 158 7.95 14.84 -15.68
N ALA A 159 8.07 14.86 -14.39
CA ALA A 159 9.29 15.21 -13.66
C ALA A 159 9.75 14.06 -12.78
N LYS A 160 11.07 13.86 -12.70
CA LYS A 160 11.69 12.97 -11.73
C LYS A 160 11.94 13.75 -10.45
N ARG A 161 11.50 13.24 -9.32
CA ARG A 161 11.70 13.85 -8.01
C ARG A 161 12.28 12.84 -7.03
N LYS A 162 13.21 13.31 -6.23
CA LYS A 162 13.74 12.59 -5.07
C LYS A 162 12.94 13.02 -3.86
N ILE A 163 12.33 12.05 -3.20
CA ILE A 163 11.52 12.27 -2.01
C ILE A 163 12.18 11.56 -0.85
N THR A 164 12.36 12.28 0.24
CA THR A 164 12.92 11.73 1.47
C THR A 164 11.82 11.01 2.23
N VAL A 165 12.02 9.71 2.45
CA VAL A 165 11.12 8.84 3.17
C VAL A 165 11.72 8.50 4.52
N THR A 166 11.06 8.88 5.60
CA THR A 166 11.43 8.50 6.96
C THR A 166 10.70 7.23 7.33
N VAL A 167 11.46 6.15 7.53
CA VAL A 167 10.96 4.83 7.91
C VAL A 167 10.98 4.73 9.43
N PRO A 168 9.84 4.49 10.09
CA PRO A 168 9.82 4.30 11.54
C PRO A 168 10.52 2.99 11.94
N PRO A 169 11.04 2.89 13.18
CA PRO A 169 11.65 1.67 13.67
C PRO A 169 10.61 0.55 13.82
N GLY A 170 11.04 -0.69 13.55
CA GLY A 170 10.22 -1.88 13.76
C GLY A 170 9.32 -2.28 12.59
N VAL A 171 9.41 -1.61 11.44
CA VAL A 171 8.59 -1.94 10.27
C VAL A 171 8.81 -3.36 9.81
N ASP A 172 7.74 -3.98 9.30
CA ASP A 172 7.78 -5.34 8.75
C ASP A 172 7.82 -5.34 7.21
N ASP A 173 8.10 -6.51 6.64
CA ASP A 173 8.01 -6.70 5.20
C ASP A 173 6.59 -6.44 4.71
N GLY A 174 6.46 -5.76 3.55
CA GLY A 174 5.16 -5.38 3.01
C GLY A 174 4.50 -4.16 3.69
N TYR A 175 5.13 -3.53 4.68
CA TYR A 175 4.59 -2.34 5.32
C TYR A 175 4.45 -1.20 4.32
N ARG A 176 3.33 -0.48 4.38
CA ARG A 176 3.03 0.64 3.46
C ARG A 176 3.06 1.96 4.19
N LEU A 177 3.93 2.84 3.71
CA LEU A 177 3.98 4.24 4.12
C LEU A 177 3.17 5.08 3.13
N ARG A 178 2.33 5.97 3.64
CA ARG A 178 1.63 6.97 2.84
C ARG A 178 2.27 8.33 3.08
N LEU A 179 2.65 8.98 1.99
CA LEU A 179 3.15 10.35 1.97
C LEU A 179 2.09 11.21 1.28
N ASP A 180 1.39 12.02 2.07
CA ASP A 180 0.29 12.83 1.59
C ASP A 180 0.81 13.95 0.66
N GLY A 181 0.12 14.12 -0.48
CA GLY A 181 0.44 15.17 -1.44
C GLY A 181 1.73 14.97 -2.25
N GLU A 182 2.37 13.79 -2.19
CA GLU A 182 3.58 13.47 -2.96
C GLU A 182 3.30 12.73 -4.27
N GLY A 183 2.02 12.61 -4.66
CA GLY A 183 1.61 12.08 -5.96
C GLY A 183 1.66 13.11 -7.09
N SER A 184 0.94 12.84 -8.18
CA SER A 184 0.79 13.74 -9.31
C SER A 184 -0.10 14.94 -8.97
N VAL A 185 0.09 16.06 -9.66
CA VAL A 185 -0.78 17.24 -9.49
C VAL A 185 -2.21 16.96 -9.92
N GLY A 186 -3.16 17.54 -9.20
CA GLY A 186 -4.57 17.51 -9.55
C GLY A 186 -4.92 18.41 -10.73
N ILE A 187 -6.06 18.13 -11.33
CA ILE A 187 -6.59 18.88 -12.48
C ILE A 187 -7.69 19.82 -12.00
N ASN A 188 -7.86 20.94 -12.67
CA ASN A 188 -8.88 21.95 -12.37
C ASN A 188 -8.86 22.47 -10.92
N GLY A 189 -7.66 22.64 -10.34
CA GLY A 189 -7.52 23.09 -8.95
C GLY A 189 -7.72 21.99 -7.91
N GLY A 190 -7.77 20.73 -8.33
CA GLY A 190 -7.83 19.59 -7.40
C GLY A 190 -6.54 19.42 -6.60
N PRO A 191 -6.59 18.78 -5.42
CA PRO A 191 -5.42 18.49 -4.61
C PRO A 191 -4.48 17.49 -5.31
N GLN A 192 -3.24 17.48 -4.89
CA GLN A 192 -2.27 16.48 -5.34
C GLN A 192 -2.69 15.06 -4.88
N GLY A 193 -2.25 14.05 -5.60
CA GLY A 193 -2.34 12.65 -5.18
C GLY A 193 -1.39 12.35 -4.03
N ASP A 194 -1.37 11.09 -3.59
CA ASP A 194 -0.50 10.63 -2.52
C ASP A 194 0.56 9.67 -3.08
N LEU A 195 1.67 9.53 -2.38
CA LEU A 195 2.65 8.50 -2.68
C LEU A 195 2.57 7.38 -1.65
N TYR A 196 2.39 6.15 -2.11
CA TYR A 196 2.43 4.94 -1.32
C TYR A 196 3.77 4.24 -1.53
N VAL A 197 4.55 4.12 -0.46
CA VAL A 197 5.84 3.42 -0.49
C VAL A 197 5.67 2.07 0.22
N THR A 198 5.81 0.99 -0.52
CA THR A 198 5.82 -0.38 0.03
C THR A 198 7.25 -0.72 0.40
N LEU A 199 7.46 -1.11 1.65
CA LEU A 199 8.75 -1.50 2.19
C LEU A 199 8.98 -3.00 1.95
N SER A 200 10.16 -3.37 1.50
CA SER A 200 10.59 -4.76 1.39
C SER A 200 11.84 -4.96 2.24
N VAL A 201 11.78 -5.85 3.21
CA VAL A 201 12.87 -6.10 4.15
C VAL A 201 13.65 -7.33 3.71
N LYS A 202 14.98 -7.16 3.53
CA LYS A 202 15.87 -8.29 3.23
C LYS A 202 15.97 -9.21 4.43
N SER A 203 16.00 -10.53 4.18
CA SER A 203 16.31 -11.51 5.21
C SER A 203 17.71 -11.30 5.78
N HIS A 204 17.87 -11.50 7.09
CA HIS A 204 19.17 -11.46 7.75
C HIS A 204 19.80 -12.85 7.79
N GLY A 205 21.14 -12.94 7.71
CA GLY A 205 21.83 -14.22 7.67
C GLY A 205 21.82 -15.01 9.00
N LEU A 206 21.64 -14.33 10.14
CA LEU A 206 21.68 -14.95 11.47
C LEU A 206 20.35 -14.88 12.20
N PHE A 207 19.57 -13.83 11.96
CA PHE A 207 18.35 -13.56 12.71
C PHE A 207 17.12 -13.86 11.87
N HIS A 208 16.16 -14.54 12.46
CA HIS A 208 14.82 -14.72 11.90
C HIS A 208 13.83 -13.90 12.71
N ARG A 209 13.01 -13.13 12.02
CA ARG A 209 11.98 -12.31 12.65
C ARG A 209 10.72 -13.13 12.86
N ASP A 210 10.14 -13.02 14.06
CA ASP A 210 8.84 -13.57 14.42
C ASP A 210 8.01 -12.46 15.12
N GLY A 211 7.26 -11.70 14.34
CA GLY A 211 6.57 -10.51 14.82
C GLY A 211 7.56 -9.46 15.36
N THR A 212 7.52 -9.18 16.65
CA THR A 212 8.46 -8.31 17.35
C THR A 212 9.66 -9.06 17.94
N ASP A 213 9.58 -10.40 18.01
CA ASP A 213 10.66 -11.22 18.54
C ASP A 213 11.67 -11.57 17.46
N ILE A 214 12.87 -11.90 17.89
CA ILE A 214 13.96 -12.35 17.04
C ILE A 214 14.38 -13.74 17.47
N LEU A 215 14.42 -14.64 16.52
CA LEU A 215 14.95 -16.00 16.72
C LEU A 215 16.38 -16.05 16.20
N TYR A 216 17.28 -16.54 17.05
CA TYR A 216 18.67 -16.87 16.72
C TYR A 216 18.95 -18.33 17.03
N GLU A 217 19.46 -19.07 16.08
CA GLU A 217 19.92 -20.46 16.29
C GLU A 217 21.38 -20.47 16.69
N LEU A 218 21.64 -20.92 17.93
CA LEU A 218 22.99 -21.03 18.49
C LEU A 218 23.50 -22.48 18.33
N PRO A 219 24.44 -22.72 17.40
CA PRO A 219 25.09 -24.01 17.31
C PRO A 219 26.06 -24.21 18.49
N ILE A 220 25.90 -25.29 19.23
CA ILE A 220 26.81 -25.71 20.28
C ILE A 220 27.21 -27.18 20.06
N ASN A 221 28.37 -27.58 20.60
CA ASN A 221 28.72 -28.97 20.60
C ASN A 221 28.09 -29.73 21.78
N PHE A 222 28.08 -31.06 21.72
CA PHE A 222 27.43 -31.86 22.75
C PHE A 222 28.16 -31.79 24.11
N ALA A 223 29.47 -31.50 24.16
CA ALA A 223 30.23 -31.33 25.41
C ALA A 223 29.77 -30.04 26.12
N GLN A 224 29.61 -28.94 25.40
CA GLN A 224 29.03 -27.69 25.93
C GLN A 224 27.61 -27.91 26.44
N ALA A 225 26.80 -28.71 25.72
CA ALA A 225 25.45 -29.03 26.16
C ALA A 225 25.42 -29.89 27.44
N ALA A 226 26.33 -30.85 27.55
CA ALA A 226 26.41 -31.78 28.69
C ALA A 226 27.00 -31.13 29.95
N LEU A 227 28.09 -30.39 29.80
CA LEU A 227 28.82 -29.79 30.91
C LEU A 227 28.35 -28.41 31.28
N GLY A 228 27.67 -27.74 30.36
CA GLY A 228 27.38 -26.32 30.45
C GLY A 228 28.55 -25.48 29.95
N ASP A 229 28.23 -24.24 29.54
CA ASP A 229 29.23 -23.28 29.06
C ASP A 229 28.71 -21.87 29.17
N GLU A 230 29.57 -20.87 28.99
CA GLU A 230 29.23 -19.46 28.86
C GLU A 230 29.61 -18.98 27.47
N VAL A 231 28.59 -18.65 26.65
CA VAL A 231 28.75 -18.32 25.24
C VAL A 231 28.26 -16.90 24.96
N ARG A 232 28.99 -16.17 24.15
CA ARG A 232 28.59 -14.86 23.68
C ARG A 232 27.71 -14.99 22.44
N VAL A 233 26.46 -14.51 22.55
CA VAL A 233 25.49 -14.52 21.45
C VAL A 233 25.35 -13.12 20.85
N PRO A 234 25.21 -13.00 19.52
CA PRO A 234 24.93 -11.73 18.88
C PRO A 234 23.53 -11.27 19.24
N SER A 235 23.37 -9.96 19.37
CA SER A 235 22.08 -9.30 19.49
C SER A 235 22.06 -8.02 18.63
N LEU A 236 20.89 -7.38 18.49
CA LEU A 236 20.76 -6.12 17.76
C LEU A 236 21.60 -4.99 18.35
N ASP A 237 21.74 -4.98 19.68
CA ASP A 237 22.46 -3.94 20.42
C ASP A 237 23.94 -4.32 20.70
N GLY A 238 24.43 -5.44 20.18
CA GLY A 238 25.78 -5.92 20.41
C GLY A 238 25.84 -7.40 20.81
N LYS A 239 26.71 -7.79 21.75
CA LYS A 239 26.85 -9.17 22.21
C LYS A 239 26.29 -9.31 23.62
N LEU A 240 25.66 -10.45 23.89
CA LEU A 240 25.12 -10.84 25.20
C LEU A 240 25.78 -12.13 25.68
N ASP A 241 26.08 -12.21 26.96
CA ASP A 241 26.60 -13.42 27.56
C ASP A 241 25.44 -14.37 27.94
N LEU A 242 25.45 -15.56 27.41
CA LEU A 242 24.46 -16.62 27.69
C LEU A 242 25.14 -17.76 28.47
N LYS A 243 24.67 -18.00 29.68
CA LYS A 243 25.07 -19.16 30.47
C LYS A 243 24.19 -20.35 30.12
N ILE A 244 24.78 -21.38 29.56
CA ILE A 244 24.16 -22.63 29.20
C ILE A 244 24.26 -23.58 30.39
N PRO A 245 23.18 -24.01 31.04
CA PRO A 245 23.20 -24.96 32.11
C PRO A 245 23.67 -26.35 31.63
N ALA A 246 24.35 -27.10 32.49
CA ALA A 246 24.66 -28.49 32.22
C ALA A 246 23.40 -29.32 31.94
N GLY A 247 23.49 -30.24 30.99
CA GLY A 247 22.37 -31.09 30.58
C GLY A 247 21.37 -30.39 29.66
N THR A 248 21.74 -29.27 29.02
CA THR A 248 20.89 -28.58 28.06
C THR A 248 20.56 -29.46 26.86
N GLN A 249 19.28 -29.62 26.56
CA GLN A 249 18.80 -30.43 25.45
C GLN A 249 18.71 -29.64 24.14
N ASN A 250 18.78 -30.35 23.02
CA ASN A 250 18.60 -29.77 21.70
C ASN A 250 17.20 -29.09 21.58
N GLY A 251 17.16 -27.92 20.97
CA GLY A 251 15.92 -27.13 20.79
C GLY A 251 15.52 -26.28 22.01
N LYS A 252 16.27 -26.36 23.14
CA LYS A 252 15.99 -25.48 24.27
C LYS A 252 16.15 -24.02 23.90
N THR A 253 15.19 -23.21 24.25
CA THR A 253 15.17 -21.77 23.94
C THR A 253 15.41 -20.93 25.18
N PHE A 254 16.34 -20.00 25.09
CA PHE A 254 16.65 -18.99 26.11
C PHE A 254 16.10 -17.65 25.65
N ARG A 255 15.44 -16.92 26.55
CA ARG A 255 14.76 -15.67 26.28
C ARG A 255 15.47 -14.50 26.93
N PHE A 256 15.85 -13.50 26.12
CA PHE A 256 16.36 -12.22 26.59
C PHE A 256 15.28 -11.17 26.39
N LYS A 257 14.69 -10.72 27.48
CA LYS A 257 13.58 -9.76 27.47
C LYS A 257 14.00 -8.39 26.93
N GLY A 258 13.17 -7.80 26.06
CA GLY A 258 13.38 -6.46 25.50
C GLY A 258 14.57 -6.33 24.56
N LYS A 259 15.11 -7.46 24.05
CA LYS A 259 16.24 -7.50 23.11
C LYS A 259 15.79 -7.81 21.66
N GLY A 260 14.51 -7.80 21.42
CA GLY A 260 13.90 -7.95 20.09
C GLY A 260 13.71 -6.62 19.36
N ILE A 261 12.77 -6.62 18.42
CA ILE A 261 12.43 -5.49 17.53
C ILE A 261 11.47 -4.57 18.26
N PRO A 262 11.62 -3.22 18.12
CA PRO A 262 10.64 -2.29 18.63
C PRO A 262 9.31 -2.43 17.88
N ASP A 263 8.19 -2.26 18.59
CA ASP A 263 6.87 -2.19 17.97
C ASP A 263 6.69 -0.84 17.26
N VAL A 264 6.20 -0.86 16.02
CA VAL A 264 5.91 0.36 15.22
C VAL A 264 4.97 1.32 15.96
N GLY A 265 4.07 0.79 16.79
CA GLY A 265 3.16 1.58 17.61
C GLY A 265 3.76 2.15 18.89
N GLY A 266 5.06 1.95 19.16
CA GLY A 266 5.74 2.46 20.36
C GLY A 266 5.40 1.72 21.65
N ARG A 267 4.78 0.54 21.61
CA ARG A 267 4.29 -0.23 22.77
C ARG A 267 5.37 -1.10 23.44
N GLY A 268 6.63 -0.90 23.12
CA GLY A 268 7.75 -1.65 23.69
C GLY A 268 8.64 -2.32 22.67
N LYS A 269 9.48 -3.25 23.13
CA LYS A 269 10.34 -4.09 22.29
C LYS A 269 10.00 -5.56 22.55
N GLY A 270 10.09 -6.36 21.52
CA GLY A 270 10.04 -7.81 21.63
C GLY A 270 11.29 -8.39 22.31
N ASP A 271 11.45 -9.70 22.25
CA ASP A 271 12.51 -10.43 22.91
C ASP A 271 13.43 -11.09 21.90
N LEU A 272 14.65 -11.42 22.35
CA LEU A 272 15.56 -12.28 21.60
C LEU A 272 15.42 -13.71 22.14
N LEU A 273 15.04 -14.63 21.25
CA LEU A 273 14.89 -16.05 21.51
C LEU A 273 16.09 -16.79 20.93
N VAL A 274 16.93 -17.31 21.80
CA VAL A 274 18.12 -18.07 21.42
C VAL A 274 17.83 -19.56 21.53
N LYS A 275 17.66 -20.22 20.40
CA LYS A 275 17.39 -21.64 20.27
C LYS A 275 18.70 -22.41 20.14
N VAL A 276 18.97 -23.29 21.06
CA VAL A 276 20.17 -24.12 21.03
C VAL A 276 19.99 -25.23 20.02
N VAL A 277 21.01 -25.39 19.15
CA VAL A 277 21.10 -26.48 18.17
C VAL A 277 22.39 -27.26 18.45
N ILE A 278 22.26 -28.50 18.89
CA ILE A 278 23.41 -29.35 19.16
C ILE A 278 23.94 -29.89 17.82
N THR A 279 25.19 -29.57 17.52
CA THR A 279 25.84 -30.02 16.29
C THR A 279 26.86 -31.09 16.61
N THR A 280 26.85 -32.19 15.86
CA THR A 280 27.88 -33.24 15.92
C THR A 280 29.00 -32.93 14.94
N PRO A 281 30.26 -33.03 15.32
CA PRO A 281 31.40 -32.83 14.43
C PRO A 281 31.40 -33.87 13.31
N GLN A 282 31.52 -33.41 12.05
CA GLN A 282 31.57 -34.29 10.88
C GLN A 282 32.97 -34.96 10.71
N HIS A 283 33.99 -34.27 11.15
CA HIS A 283 35.38 -34.76 11.08
C HIS A 283 35.97 -34.74 12.47
N LEU A 284 36.60 -35.89 12.86
CA LEU A 284 37.30 -36.06 14.13
C LEU A 284 38.77 -36.30 13.84
N ASP A 285 39.64 -35.64 14.58
CA ASP A 285 41.05 -36.00 14.63
C ASP A 285 41.25 -37.29 15.48
N LYS A 286 42.49 -37.78 15.57
CA LYS A 286 42.80 -39.04 16.27
C LYS A 286 42.46 -38.97 17.76
N ASP A 287 42.78 -37.84 18.39
CA ASP A 287 42.57 -37.63 19.82
C ASP A 287 41.10 -37.46 20.15
N GLN A 288 40.37 -36.68 19.35
CA GLN A 288 38.92 -36.54 19.46
C GLN A 288 38.22 -37.88 19.30
N ARG A 289 38.61 -38.68 18.30
CA ARG A 289 38.03 -40.01 18.08
C ARG A 289 38.22 -40.90 19.28
N HIS A 290 39.45 -40.94 19.87
CA HIS A 290 39.73 -41.73 21.05
C HIS A 290 38.84 -41.33 22.23
N LEU A 291 38.70 -40.05 22.50
CA LEU A 291 37.83 -39.54 23.55
C LEU A 291 36.35 -39.90 23.32
N PHE A 292 35.88 -39.85 22.09
CA PHE A 292 34.51 -40.30 21.75
C PHE A 292 34.31 -41.79 21.92
N GLU A 293 35.33 -42.65 21.59
CA GLU A 293 35.27 -44.10 21.80
C GLU A 293 35.26 -44.43 23.29
N GLU A 294 36.03 -43.74 24.12
CA GLU A 294 35.98 -43.87 25.57
C GLU A 294 34.61 -43.47 26.12
N LEU A 295 34.09 -42.32 25.71
CA LEU A 295 32.79 -41.86 26.12
C LEU A 295 31.66 -42.84 25.75
N ALA A 296 31.72 -43.42 24.55
CA ALA A 296 30.75 -44.42 24.07
C ALA A 296 30.74 -45.72 24.91
N ARG A 297 31.88 -46.07 25.60
CA ARG A 297 31.94 -47.21 26.50
C ARG A 297 31.26 -46.97 27.84
N VAL A 298 31.22 -45.70 28.28
CA VAL A 298 30.69 -45.31 29.60
C VAL A 298 29.20 -44.92 29.51
N LEU A 299 28.77 -44.38 28.38
CA LEU A 299 27.37 -43.97 28.19
C LEU A 299 26.47 -45.20 27.97
N PRO A 300 25.29 -45.25 28.62
CA PRO A 300 24.31 -46.31 28.36
C PRO A 300 23.79 -46.17 26.91
N ARG A 301 23.55 -47.32 26.26
CA ARG A 301 22.87 -47.35 24.96
C ARG A 301 21.42 -46.88 25.13
N THR A 302 21.00 -45.88 24.37
CA THR A 302 19.60 -45.48 24.30
C THR A 302 18.84 -46.55 23.49
N GLU A 303 17.95 -47.26 24.12
CA GLU A 303 16.98 -48.13 23.43
C GLU A 303 15.83 -47.26 22.91
N PRO A 304 15.34 -47.52 21.68
CA PRO A 304 14.13 -46.88 21.25
C PRO A 304 12.98 -47.25 22.19
N PRO A 305 11.99 -46.35 22.45
CA PRO A 305 10.85 -46.72 23.26
C PRO A 305 10.15 -47.94 22.62
N ALA A 306 9.95 -48.96 23.43
CA ALA A 306 9.40 -50.25 23.02
C ALA A 306 7.93 -50.12 22.76
N ASP A 307 7.30 -49.26 22.20
CA ASP A 307 5.92 -49.14 21.74
C ASP A 307 5.60 -47.66 21.39
N ALA A 308 5.50 -47.37 20.09
CA ALA A 308 4.75 -46.25 19.54
C ALA A 308 3.72 -46.78 18.55
#